data_8ad12f07c98ee2dc91bdc70e046c1630
#
_entry.id   8ad12f07c98ee2dc91bdc70e046c1630
#
_cell.length_a   1.000
_cell.length_b   1.000
_cell.length_c   1.000
_cell.angle_alpha   90.00
_cell.angle_beta   90.00
_cell.angle_gamma   90.00
#
_symmetry.space_group_name_H-M   'P 1'
#
loop_
_entity.id
_entity.type
_entity.pdbx_description
1 polymer ?
#
loop_
_entity_poly.entity_id
_entity_poly.type
_entity_poly.pdbx_seq_one_letter_code
_entity_poly.pdbx_strand_id
1 'polypeptide(L)'
;MNQTSSNDSNDSNTSDIEHFDFVIVGAGAAGCVLANRLSADGLTTVCLLEAGPPDDNVFIHIPAGFIKLAYDPKYTWQYKTEPGEGTAGRRIPTTQGKTLGGSSSINGFNCTRGQSNDYDGWAASGNPGWSYAQVLPYFKRSERRIGNFDPRYRGSDGLLPIADCDWRHPLCDAFIDSAHEIGVPHNPDYNGARQEGAGYYQRWIYKGRRHSAAFAFLKPAMKRSNLTVRTGAQAKKVLLEGTRAVGVEYVMNERGPVRQVRARREIVLTAGAANTPKLLLLSGIGNASLLAEIGVPVRHHLPGVGENLQDHHMVRSVCRVKNATTLNQTARGVRLLGQIALWCLRKPSILSISPSVAYAFWKSDPALERADLQFHFSPGSYKEGVAGLLDDFPGMTLGFYQLRPKSAGTLRLRSANPFDAPLIQPNYMTDEGDKQVVAAALRLTRRMLHGEALSRYHDGDEFPPASAVSDHDLIEFARQRGGTAWHLVGTCRMGPATDSTAVVDAELRVRGLQGLRIADASVMPSMPSGNTQIPTMMIAEKAADMLLGRAAMSAEYPERTA
;
A
#
# COMPACT_ATOMS: atom_id res chain seq x y z
N MET A 1 60.00 -22.84 40.03
CA MET A 1 58.96 -23.82 39.69
C MET A 1 57.66 -23.31 40.25
N ASN A 2 56.82 -22.77 39.43
CA ASN A 2 55.37 -22.72 39.62
C ASN A 2 54.78 -22.18 38.32
N GLN A 3 54.20 -23.06 37.53
CA GLN A 3 53.43 -22.75 36.34
C GLN A 3 52.06 -22.29 36.80
N THR A 4 51.67 -21.10 36.42
CA THR A 4 50.28 -20.65 36.48
C THR A 4 49.65 -20.86 35.10
N SER A 5 48.79 -21.84 35.01
CA SER A 5 47.92 -22.12 33.86
C SER A 5 46.88 -21.00 33.75
N SER A 6 46.92 -20.24 32.68
CA SER A 6 45.85 -19.36 32.27
C SER A 6 44.70 -20.19 31.68
N ASN A 7 43.59 -20.29 32.39
CA ASN A 7 42.35 -20.77 31.87
C ASN A 7 41.74 -19.65 31.01
N ASP A 8 41.88 -19.76 29.70
CA ASP A 8 41.04 -19.03 28.75
C ASP A 8 39.62 -19.60 28.80
N SER A 9 38.79 -19.04 29.64
CA SER A 9 37.36 -19.25 29.57
C SER A 9 36.79 -18.45 28.39
N ASN A 10 36.73 -19.11 27.24
CA ASN A 10 35.96 -18.67 26.08
C ASN A 10 34.48 -18.78 26.41
N ASP A 11 33.94 -17.79 27.14
CA ASP A 11 32.53 -17.66 27.42
C ASP A 11 31.85 -17.21 26.13
N SER A 12 31.59 -18.18 25.23
CA SER A 12 30.71 -18.00 24.08
C SER A 12 29.29 -17.81 24.60
N ASN A 13 28.90 -16.54 24.67
CA ASN A 13 27.54 -16.11 24.96
C ASN A 13 26.58 -16.57 23.81
N THR A 14 26.34 -17.88 23.72
CA THR A 14 25.30 -18.46 22.92
C THR A 14 23.97 -18.20 23.63
N SER A 15 23.42 -16.97 23.47
CA SER A 15 22.01 -16.77 23.76
C SER A 15 21.22 -17.83 23.00
N ASP A 16 20.41 -18.63 23.71
CA ASP A 16 19.59 -19.68 23.10
C ASP A 16 18.83 -19.13 21.90
N ILE A 17 19.16 -19.66 20.70
CA ILE A 17 18.49 -19.24 19.47
C ILE A 17 17.06 -19.73 19.51
N GLU A 18 16.10 -18.80 19.52
CA GLU A 18 14.69 -19.18 19.60
C GLU A 18 14.18 -19.74 18.27
N HIS A 19 13.35 -20.75 18.36
CA HIS A 19 12.77 -21.48 17.24
C HIS A 19 11.26 -21.37 17.21
N PHE A 20 10.71 -20.98 16.06
CA PHE A 20 9.27 -20.92 15.79
C PHE A 20 8.93 -21.79 14.57
N ASP A 21 7.66 -22.15 14.39
CA ASP A 21 7.24 -22.81 13.16
C ASP A 21 7.34 -21.85 11.99
N PHE A 22 6.85 -20.61 12.17
CA PHE A 22 6.95 -19.56 11.17
C PHE A 22 7.62 -18.31 11.73
N VAL A 23 8.47 -17.67 10.90
CA VAL A 23 9.02 -16.33 11.15
C VAL A 23 8.49 -15.40 10.07
N ILE A 24 7.73 -14.38 10.47
CA ILE A 24 7.17 -13.36 9.58
C ILE A 24 8.01 -12.09 9.73
N VAL A 25 8.44 -11.50 8.61
CA VAL A 25 9.24 -10.28 8.59
C VAL A 25 8.44 -9.13 8.03
N GLY A 26 8.06 -8.19 8.90
CA GLY A 26 7.23 -7.02 8.62
C GLY A 26 5.79 -7.17 9.12
N ALA A 27 5.39 -6.34 10.09
CA ALA A 27 4.03 -6.29 10.62
C ALA A 27 3.15 -5.28 9.85
N GLY A 28 3.29 -5.23 8.53
CA GLY A 28 2.43 -4.46 7.63
C GLY A 28 1.05 -5.07 7.45
N ALA A 29 0.32 -4.63 6.41
CA ALA A 29 -1.03 -5.13 6.11
C ALA A 29 -1.07 -6.66 5.99
N ALA A 30 -0.11 -7.25 5.25
CA ALA A 30 -0.01 -8.70 5.07
C ALA A 30 0.44 -9.43 6.33
N GLY A 31 1.52 -8.97 6.99
CA GLY A 31 2.06 -9.63 8.17
C GLY A 31 1.09 -9.70 9.34
N CYS A 32 0.25 -8.68 9.53
CA CYS A 32 -0.82 -8.69 10.53
C CYS A 32 -1.88 -9.76 10.24
N VAL A 33 -2.27 -9.94 8.98
CA VAL A 33 -3.20 -10.99 8.55
C VAL A 33 -2.59 -12.36 8.79
N LEU A 34 -1.36 -12.58 8.31
CA LEU A 34 -0.66 -13.86 8.48
C LEU A 34 -0.44 -14.23 9.94
N ALA A 35 0.02 -13.30 10.78
CA ALA A 35 0.21 -13.54 12.21
C ALA A 35 -1.11 -13.99 12.88
N ASN A 36 -2.24 -13.35 12.51
CA ASN A 36 -3.55 -13.77 13.00
C ASN A 36 -3.94 -15.17 12.54
N ARG A 37 -3.80 -15.44 11.23
CA ARG A 37 -4.27 -16.70 10.63
C ARG A 37 -3.42 -17.91 11.01
N LEU A 38 -2.09 -17.75 11.03
CA LEU A 38 -1.15 -18.83 11.34
C LEU A 38 -1.19 -19.25 12.82
N SER A 39 -1.43 -18.29 13.73
CA SER A 39 -1.50 -18.59 15.16
C SER A 39 -2.90 -18.99 15.65
N ALA A 40 -3.89 -19.12 14.76
CA ALA A 40 -5.29 -19.29 15.14
C ALA A 40 -5.63 -20.64 15.80
N ASP A 41 -4.84 -21.67 15.56
CA ASP A 41 -5.00 -23.02 16.12
C ASP A 41 -4.50 -23.15 17.57
N GLY A 42 -3.78 -22.13 18.09
CA GLY A 42 -3.17 -22.15 19.42
C GLY A 42 -1.93 -23.04 19.56
N LEU A 43 -1.53 -23.75 18.50
CA LEU A 43 -0.42 -24.72 18.48
C LEU A 43 0.76 -24.26 17.63
N THR A 44 0.48 -23.74 16.44
CA THR A 44 1.49 -23.24 15.50
C THR A 44 2.18 -22.01 16.06
N THR A 45 3.48 -22.12 16.34
CA THR A 45 4.26 -21.03 16.92
C THR A 45 4.71 -20.03 15.86
N VAL A 46 4.45 -18.73 16.10
CA VAL A 46 4.72 -17.66 15.13
C VAL A 46 5.54 -16.56 15.78
N CYS A 47 6.64 -16.15 15.14
CA CYS A 47 7.38 -14.94 15.47
C CYS A 47 7.16 -13.88 14.39
N LEU A 48 6.68 -12.69 14.77
CA LEU A 48 6.50 -11.54 13.90
C LEU A 48 7.51 -10.45 14.26
N LEU A 49 8.37 -10.10 13.30
CA LEU A 49 9.37 -9.02 13.44
C LEU A 49 8.86 -7.74 12.76
N GLU A 50 8.91 -6.62 13.48
CA GLU A 50 8.57 -5.28 12.97
C GLU A 50 9.70 -4.29 13.30
N ALA A 51 10.17 -3.58 12.28
CA ALA A 51 11.25 -2.60 12.44
C ALA A 51 10.84 -1.36 13.24
N GLY A 52 9.56 -0.98 13.13
CA GLY A 52 9.02 0.19 13.79
C GLY A 52 8.52 -0.05 15.21
N PRO A 53 8.05 1.01 15.89
CA PRO A 53 7.46 0.94 17.22
C PRO A 53 6.06 0.32 17.21
N PRO A 54 5.46 0.05 18.37
CA PRO A 54 4.03 -0.22 18.51
C PRO A 54 3.17 0.90 17.92
N ASP A 55 1.90 0.57 17.58
CA ASP A 55 0.90 1.53 17.09
C ASP A 55 0.13 2.23 18.22
N ASP A 56 0.83 2.71 19.24
CA ASP A 56 0.29 3.34 20.43
C ASP A 56 0.07 4.87 20.30
N ASN A 57 0.60 5.48 19.24
CA ASN A 57 0.42 6.90 18.99
C ASN A 57 -1.05 7.21 18.65
N VAL A 58 -1.64 8.17 19.38
CA VAL A 58 -3.04 8.58 19.20
C VAL A 58 -3.37 9.01 17.77
N PHE A 59 -2.41 9.61 17.06
CA PHE A 59 -2.60 10.05 15.67
C PHE A 59 -2.72 8.89 14.67
N ILE A 60 -2.29 7.67 15.03
CA ILE A 60 -2.59 6.47 14.23
C ILE A 60 -4.09 6.18 14.27
N HIS A 61 -4.73 6.35 15.40
CA HIS A 61 -6.13 5.99 15.62
C HIS A 61 -7.12 7.08 15.21
N ILE A 62 -6.70 8.34 15.17
CA ILE A 62 -7.46 9.46 14.61
C ILE A 62 -7.28 9.43 13.09
N PRO A 63 -8.36 9.25 12.27
CA PRO A 63 -8.19 9.18 10.82
C PRO A 63 -7.42 10.33 10.20
N ALA A 64 -7.75 11.58 10.53
CA ALA A 64 -7.01 12.76 10.04
C ALA A 64 -5.57 12.87 10.59
N GLY A 65 -5.21 12.06 11.58
CA GLY A 65 -3.88 12.07 12.21
C GLY A 65 -2.75 11.64 11.28
N PHE A 66 -3.06 10.99 10.14
CA PHE A 66 -2.06 10.62 9.12
C PHE A 66 -1.18 11.81 8.71
N ILE A 67 -1.73 13.02 8.71
CA ILE A 67 -1.03 14.29 8.42
C ILE A 67 0.20 14.48 9.32
N LYS A 68 0.09 14.13 10.59
CA LYS A 68 1.17 14.23 11.58
C LYS A 68 2.19 13.11 11.47
N LEU A 69 1.78 11.95 10.95
CA LEU A 69 2.60 10.74 10.90
C LEU A 69 3.37 10.58 9.59
N ALA A 70 2.83 11.07 8.47
CA ALA A 70 3.39 10.84 7.14
C ALA A 70 4.87 11.25 6.99
N TYR A 71 5.32 12.22 7.79
CA TYR A 71 6.70 12.72 7.80
C TYR A 71 7.43 12.49 9.13
N ASP A 72 6.86 11.70 10.04
CA ASP A 72 7.53 11.34 11.28
C ASP A 72 8.42 10.09 11.04
N PRO A 73 9.76 10.24 11.07
CA PRO A 73 10.69 9.13 10.81
C PRO A 73 10.61 8.01 11.86
N LYS A 74 9.97 8.25 13.01
CA LYS A 74 9.70 7.23 14.01
C LYS A 74 8.70 6.19 13.50
N TYR A 75 7.67 6.65 12.75
CA TYR A 75 6.55 5.81 12.29
C TYR A 75 6.57 5.53 10.79
N THR A 76 7.54 6.10 10.06
CA THR A 76 7.62 5.98 8.60
C THR A 76 9.05 5.84 8.09
N TRP A 77 9.20 5.08 7.01
CA TRP A 77 10.38 5.10 6.16
C TRP A 77 10.28 6.32 5.25
N GLN A 78 11.20 7.27 5.41
CA GLN A 78 11.25 8.51 4.65
C GLN A 78 11.98 8.33 3.31
N TYR A 79 11.53 7.37 2.50
CA TYR A 79 12.13 7.11 1.20
C TYR A 79 11.85 8.24 0.20
N LYS A 80 12.71 8.34 -0.80
CA LYS A 80 12.55 9.22 -1.96
C LYS A 80 12.93 8.43 -3.21
N THR A 81 12.27 8.74 -4.32
CA THR A 81 12.67 8.20 -5.62
C THR A 81 14.01 8.77 -6.05
N GLU A 82 14.71 8.06 -6.92
CA GLU A 82 15.82 8.65 -7.67
C GLU A 82 15.26 9.63 -8.72
N PRO A 83 16.06 10.63 -9.15
CA PRO A 83 15.65 11.55 -10.20
C PRO A 83 15.32 10.82 -11.49
N GLY A 84 14.29 11.27 -12.21
CA GLY A 84 13.88 10.69 -13.49
C GLY A 84 13.36 11.73 -14.44
N GLU A 85 13.39 11.43 -15.74
CA GLU A 85 12.89 12.31 -16.78
C GLU A 85 11.41 12.65 -16.58
N GLY A 86 10.57 11.63 -16.33
CA GLY A 86 9.12 11.81 -16.14
C GLY A 86 8.74 12.59 -14.88
N THR A 87 9.70 12.96 -14.05
CA THR A 87 9.50 13.83 -12.87
C THR A 87 10.33 15.11 -12.93
N ALA A 88 10.77 15.53 -14.12
CA ALA A 88 11.61 16.70 -14.33
C ALA A 88 12.85 16.72 -13.40
N GLY A 89 13.50 15.59 -13.19
CA GLY A 89 14.66 15.46 -12.32
C GLY A 89 14.39 15.52 -10.82
N ARG A 90 13.13 15.60 -10.38
CA ARG A 90 12.76 15.69 -8.95
C ARG A 90 12.86 14.34 -8.26
N ARG A 91 13.27 14.35 -6.98
CA ARG A 91 13.14 13.25 -6.05
C ARG A 91 11.79 13.32 -5.34
N ILE A 92 10.94 12.33 -5.53
CA ILE A 92 9.57 12.31 -4.98
C ILE A 92 9.57 11.58 -3.62
N PRO A 93 9.08 12.20 -2.53
CA PRO A 93 8.91 11.50 -1.26
C PRO A 93 7.94 10.32 -1.41
N THR A 94 8.43 9.09 -1.19
CA THR A 94 7.65 7.84 -1.25
C THR A 94 7.61 7.15 0.10
N THR A 95 6.89 7.77 1.02
CA THR A 95 6.78 7.37 2.42
C THR A 95 6.10 6.01 2.57
N GLN A 96 6.66 5.13 3.40
CA GLN A 96 6.10 3.84 3.76
C GLN A 96 5.95 3.72 5.28
N GLY A 97 4.94 2.97 5.76
CA GLY A 97 4.73 2.78 7.19
C GLY A 97 5.83 1.96 7.86
N LYS A 98 6.25 2.39 9.07
CA LYS A 98 7.24 1.74 9.93
C LYS A 98 6.68 1.65 11.35
N THR A 99 5.71 0.79 11.55
CA THR A 99 5.02 0.55 12.84
C THR A 99 4.11 -0.68 12.69
N LEU A 100 3.55 -1.20 13.77
CA LEU A 100 2.52 -2.23 13.68
C LEU A 100 1.37 -1.75 12.77
N GLY A 101 0.99 -2.60 11.81
CA GLY A 101 0.05 -2.29 10.73
C GLY A 101 0.71 -1.70 9.48
N GLY A 102 1.99 -1.31 9.54
CA GLY A 102 2.72 -0.74 8.41
C GLY A 102 2.00 0.44 7.79
N SER A 103 1.95 0.50 6.45
CA SER A 103 1.25 1.59 5.72
C SER A 103 -0.26 1.64 6.02
N SER A 104 -0.91 0.57 6.50
CA SER A 104 -2.32 0.63 6.91
C SER A 104 -2.57 1.53 8.13
N SER A 105 -1.53 1.79 8.92
CA SER A 105 -1.57 2.67 10.09
C SER A 105 -1.41 4.15 9.75
N ILE A 106 -0.98 4.49 8.52
CA ILE A 106 -0.68 5.87 8.12
C ILE A 106 -1.34 6.32 6.81
N ASN A 107 -2.01 5.43 6.08
CA ASN A 107 -2.57 5.72 4.75
C ASN A 107 -3.92 6.47 4.78
N GLY A 108 -4.45 6.74 3.57
CA GLY A 108 -5.66 7.51 3.32
C GLY A 108 -6.98 6.73 3.30
N PHE A 109 -7.03 5.46 3.68
CA PHE A 109 -8.26 4.63 3.88
C PHE A 109 -9.06 4.25 2.63
N ASN A 110 -8.69 4.61 1.44
CA ASN A 110 -9.48 4.32 0.25
C ASN A 110 -9.57 2.80 0.02
N CYS A 111 -10.77 2.23 0.21
CA CYS A 111 -11.01 0.80 0.13
C CYS A 111 -11.29 0.39 -1.30
N THR A 112 -10.27 -0.03 -2.05
CA THR A 112 -10.42 -0.56 -3.42
C THR A 112 -9.89 -1.97 -3.51
N ARG A 113 -10.58 -2.84 -4.27
CA ARG A 113 -10.13 -4.20 -4.57
C ARG A 113 -9.43 -4.30 -5.93
N GLY A 114 -9.63 -3.32 -6.81
CA GLY A 114 -9.30 -3.41 -8.23
C GLY A 114 -10.47 -3.95 -9.05
N GLN A 115 -10.22 -4.26 -10.31
CA GLN A 115 -11.17 -4.82 -11.27
C GLN A 115 -10.99 -6.33 -11.38
N SER A 116 -12.05 -7.07 -11.74
CA SER A 116 -11.96 -8.53 -11.96
C SER A 116 -10.87 -8.90 -12.96
N ASN A 117 -10.77 -8.14 -14.05
CA ASN A 117 -9.79 -8.35 -15.10
C ASN A 117 -8.32 -8.19 -14.64
N ASP A 118 -8.04 -7.50 -13.53
CA ASP A 118 -6.69 -7.43 -13.00
C ASP A 118 -6.22 -8.83 -12.55
N TYR A 119 -7.06 -9.54 -11.82
CA TYR A 119 -6.79 -10.89 -11.30
C TYR A 119 -6.88 -11.96 -12.38
N ASP A 120 -7.85 -11.84 -13.29
CA ASP A 120 -7.94 -12.73 -14.45
C ASP A 120 -6.67 -12.57 -15.33
N GLY A 121 -6.14 -11.34 -15.47
CA GLY A 121 -4.86 -11.07 -16.09
C GLY A 121 -3.67 -11.69 -15.35
N TRP A 122 -3.68 -11.69 -14.00
CA TRP A 122 -2.64 -12.39 -13.22
C TRP A 122 -2.67 -13.90 -13.48
N ALA A 123 -3.86 -14.51 -13.51
CA ALA A 123 -4.00 -15.93 -13.83
C ALA A 123 -3.56 -16.24 -15.28
N ALA A 124 -3.99 -15.43 -16.25
CA ALA A 124 -3.64 -15.59 -17.66
C ALA A 124 -2.14 -15.44 -17.94
N SER A 125 -1.42 -14.65 -17.12
CA SER A 125 0.05 -14.53 -17.20
C SER A 125 0.81 -15.71 -16.59
N GLY A 126 0.15 -16.84 -16.33
CA GLY A 126 0.76 -18.09 -15.90
C GLY A 126 0.78 -18.29 -14.38
N ASN A 127 -0.12 -17.63 -13.65
CA ASN A 127 -0.27 -17.81 -12.21
C ASN A 127 -1.61 -18.51 -11.88
N PRO A 128 -1.70 -19.84 -11.95
CA PRO A 128 -2.93 -20.57 -11.66
C PRO A 128 -3.39 -20.32 -10.22
N GLY A 129 -4.70 -20.22 -10.02
CA GLY A 129 -5.28 -19.93 -8.71
C GLY A 129 -5.46 -18.45 -8.39
N TRP A 130 -5.10 -17.52 -9.29
CA TRP A 130 -5.16 -16.08 -9.06
C TRP A 130 -6.21 -15.35 -9.89
N SER A 131 -7.15 -16.05 -10.55
CA SER A 131 -8.29 -15.40 -11.22
C SER A 131 -9.22 -14.73 -10.21
N TYR A 132 -10.02 -13.77 -10.66
CA TYR A 132 -10.95 -13.05 -9.77
C TYR A 132 -11.87 -14.00 -9.00
N ALA A 133 -12.47 -14.99 -9.67
CA ALA A 133 -13.32 -15.98 -9.02
C ALA A 133 -12.59 -16.73 -7.90
N GLN A 134 -11.29 -16.98 -8.05
CA GLN A 134 -10.48 -17.71 -7.08
C GLN A 134 -9.97 -16.84 -5.92
N VAL A 135 -9.87 -15.53 -6.10
CA VAL A 135 -9.43 -14.61 -5.04
C VAL A 135 -10.58 -13.88 -4.35
N LEU A 136 -11.77 -13.84 -4.94
CA LEU A 136 -12.95 -13.22 -4.34
C LEU A 136 -13.29 -13.73 -2.94
N PRO A 137 -13.28 -15.07 -2.66
CA PRO A 137 -13.53 -15.59 -1.31
C PRO A 137 -12.55 -15.03 -0.26
N TYR A 138 -11.29 -14.80 -0.64
CA TYR A 138 -10.26 -14.24 0.25
C TYR A 138 -10.48 -12.75 0.52
N PHE A 139 -10.98 -11.98 -0.45
CA PHE A 139 -11.45 -10.62 -0.22
C PHE A 139 -12.61 -10.59 0.78
N LYS A 140 -13.59 -11.46 0.60
CA LYS A 140 -14.76 -11.55 1.49
C LYS A 140 -14.37 -12.01 2.89
N ARG A 141 -13.41 -12.94 3.04
CA ARG A 141 -12.94 -13.44 4.34
C ARG A 141 -12.31 -12.35 5.23
N SER A 142 -11.63 -11.40 4.64
CA SER A 142 -11.06 -10.25 5.38
C SER A 142 -12.09 -9.22 5.80
N GLU A 143 -13.16 -9.08 5.02
CA GLU A 143 -14.07 -7.94 5.07
C GLU A 143 -15.28 -8.18 5.97
N ARG A 144 -15.59 -7.17 6.78
CA ARG A 144 -16.89 -7.00 7.41
C ARG A 144 -17.54 -5.73 6.88
N ARG A 145 -18.30 -5.87 5.80
CA ARG A 145 -19.02 -4.75 5.20
C ARG A 145 -20.15 -4.27 6.11
N ILE A 146 -20.19 -2.97 6.38
CA ILE A 146 -21.19 -2.32 7.23
C ILE A 146 -22.18 -1.60 6.33
N GLY A 147 -23.49 -1.82 6.56
CA GLY A 147 -24.57 -1.25 5.77
C GLY A 147 -25.10 -2.21 4.70
N ASN A 148 -25.76 -1.69 3.68
CA ASN A 148 -26.30 -2.49 2.58
C ASN A 148 -25.22 -2.87 1.59
N PHE A 149 -25.21 -4.11 1.13
CA PHE A 149 -24.25 -4.63 0.17
C PHE A 149 -24.76 -5.88 -0.54
N ASP A 150 -24.17 -6.18 -1.68
CA ASP A 150 -24.43 -7.42 -2.41
C ASP A 150 -23.52 -8.55 -1.87
N PRO A 151 -24.06 -9.59 -1.23
CA PRO A 151 -23.28 -10.67 -0.64
C PRO A 151 -22.55 -11.54 -1.68
N ARG A 152 -22.89 -11.43 -2.96
CA ARG A 152 -22.14 -12.08 -4.04
C ARG A 152 -20.71 -11.54 -4.11
N TYR A 153 -20.51 -10.24 -3.84
CA TYR A 153 -19.22 -9.56 -3.93
C TYR A 153 -18.62 -9.22 -2.58
N ARG A 154 -19.41 -9.01 -1.54
CA ARG A 154 -18.97 -8.44 -0.27
C ARG A 154 -19.06 -9.46 0.88
N GLY A 155 -18.13 -9.32 1.84
CA GLY A 155 -18.09 -10.15 3.06
C GLY A 155 -18.77 -9.48 4.25
N SER A 156 -19.35 -10.29 5.15
CA SER A 156 -20.05 -9.82 6.37
C SER A 156 -19.30 -10.12 7.67
N ASP A 157 -18.44 -11.15 7.69
CA ASP A 157 -17.95 -11.78 8.93
C ASP A 157 -16.45 -11.60 9.17
N GLY A 158 -15.78 -10.86 8.27
CA GLY A 158 -14.35 -10.61 8.37
C GLY A 158 -13.99 -9.66 9.52
N LEU A 159 -12.70 -9.53 9.76
CA LEU A 159 -12.19 -8.71 10.87
C LEU A 159 -12.06 -7.22 10.53
N LEU A 160 -11.96 -6.89 9.23
CA LEU A 160 -11.79 -5.50 8.79
C LEU A 160 -13.16 -4.86 8.51
N PRO A 161 -13.64 -3.93 9.34
CA PRO A 161 -14.87 -3.22 9.05
C PRO A 161 -14.67 -2.26 7.87
N ILE A 162 -15.54 -2.35 6.87
CA ILE A 162 -15.60 -1.43 5.73
C ILE A 162 -16.96 -0.72 5.78
N ALA A 163 -16.93 0.59 6.02
CA ALA A 163 -18.12 1.42 6.15
C ALA A 163 -18.18 2.49 5.07
N ASP A 164 -19.40 2.95 4.76
CA ASP A 164 -19.62 4.11 3.92
C ASP A 164 -19.14 5.40 4.62
N CYS A 165 -18.88 6.43 3.84
CA CYS A 165 -18.59 7.75 4.38
C CYS A 165 -19.84 8.32 5.05
N ASP A 166 -19.78 8.53 6.35
CA ASP A 166 -20.83 9.12 7.18
C ASP A 166 -20.77 10.66 7.26
N TRP A 167 -19.73 11.26 6.72
CA TRP A 167 -19.53 12.71 6.63
C TRP A 167 -19.84 13.20 5.22
N ARG A 168 -20.76 14.14 5.08
CA ARG A 168 -21.22 14.70 3.81
C ARG A 168 -20.77 16.15 3.67
N HIS A 169 -20.57 16.60 2.43
CA HIS A 169 -20.13 17.95 2.15
C HIS A 169 -20.66 18.44 0.80
N PRO A 170 -21.21 19.70 0.70
CA PRO A 170 -21.80 20.20 -0.54
C PRO A 170 -20.86 20.18 -1.75
N LEU A 171 -19.55 20.42 -1.54
CA LEU A 171 -18.56 20.34 -2.62
C LEU A 171 -18.35 18.90 -3.11
N CYS A 172 -18.50 17.90 -2.24
CA CYS A 172 -18.40 16.49 -2.64
C CYS A 172 -19.63 16.06 -3.45
N ASP A 173 -20.82 16.49 -3.02
CA ASP A 173 -22.07 16.23 -3.76
C ASP A 173 -21.99 16.91 -5.14
N ALA A 174 -21.60 18.19 -5.20
CA ALA A 174 -21.42 18.91 -6.46
C ALA A 174 -20.35 18.29 -7.37
N PHE A 175 -19.27 17.72 -6.81
CA PHE A 175 -18.29 16.97 -7.61
C PHE A 175 -18.90 15.71 -8.24
N ILE A 176 -19.70 14.96 -7.47
CA ILE A 176 -20.38 13.75 -7.98
C ILE A 176 -21.34 14.15 -9.09
N ASP A 177 -22.12 15.20 -8.90
CA ASP A 177 -23.05 15.73 -9.91
C ASP A 177 -22.28 16.18 -11.17
N SER A 178 -21.18 16.91 -11.01
CA SER A 178 -20.34 17.35 -12.12
C SER A 178 -19.68 16.17 -12.87
N ALA A 179 -19.35 15.07 -12.17
CA ALA A 179 -18.91 13.84 -12.84
C ALA A 179 -20.06 13.23 -13.68
N HIS A 180 -21.32 13.32 -13.20
CA HIS A 180 -22.49 12.86 -13.98
C HIS A 180 -22.71 13.69 -15.24
N GLU A 181 -22.46 14.99 -15.22
CA GLU A 181 -22.55 15.88 -16.39
C GLU A 181 -21.65 15.43 -17.55
N ILE A 182 -20.52 14.76 -17.26
CA ILE A 182 -19.61 14.22 -18.27
C ILE A 182 -19.83 12.73 -18.59
N GLY A 183 -20.94 12.13 -18.06
CA GLY A 183 -21.36 10.76 -18.36
C GLY A 183 -20.90 9.70 -17.35
N VAL A 184 -20.24 10.06 -16.25
CA VAL A 184 -19.85 9.11 -15.20
C VAL A 184 -21.08 8.66 -14.43
N PRO A 185 -21.44 7.36 -14.37
CA PRO A 185 -22.63 6.91 -13.66
C PRO A 185 -22.48 7.03 -12.13
N HIS A 186 -23.59 7.09 -11.42
CA HIS A 186 -23.57 6.92 -9.96
C HIS A 186 -23.22 5.47 -9.61
N ASN A 187 -22.27 5.29 -8.69
CA ASN A 187 -21.93 3.96 -8.19
C ASN A 187 -21.65 4.00 -6.68
N PRO A 188 -22.56 3.49 -5.85
CA PRO A 188 -22.35 3.47 -4.40
C PRO A 188 -21.40 2.35 -3.96
N ASP A 189 -21.13 1.35 -4.80
CA ASP A 189 -20.27 0.19 -4.48
C ASP A 189 -19.35 -0.20 -5.63
N TYR A 190 -18.24 0.52 -5.76
CA TYR A 190 -17.16 0.28 -6.74
C TYR A 190 -16.33 -0.99 -6.47
N ASN A 191 -16.61 -1.72 -5.39
CA ASN A 191 -16.07 -3.04 -5.11
C ASN A 191 -17.09 -4.16 -5.35
N GLY A 192 -18.24 -3.84 -5.93
CA GLY A 192 -19.29 -4.75 -6.36
C GLY A 192 -19.09 -5.25 -7.80
N ALA A 193 -20.19 -5.32 -8.55
CA ALA A 193 -20.21 -5.84 -9.92
C ALA A 193 -19.41 -4.98 -10.93
N ARG A 194 -19.37 -3.65 -10.70
CA ARG A 194 -18.70 -2.66 -11.57
C ARG A 194 -17.89 -1.70 -10.72
N GLN A 195 -16.74 -1.28 -11.25
CA GLN A 195 -15.92 -0.26 -10.60
C GLN A 195 -16.27 1.15 -11.09
N GLU A 196 -16.65 1.30 -12.36
CA GLU A 196 -16.96 2.58 -12.99
C GLU A 196 -18.06 3.34 -12.26
N GLY A 197 -17.87 4.64 -12.11
CA GLY A 197 -18.84 5.53 -11.49
C GLY A 197 -18.25 6.49 -10.48
N ALA A 198 -19.10 7.36 -9.93
CA ALA A 198 -18.74 8.35 -8.92
C ALA A 198 -19.57 8.19 -7.64
N GLY A 199 -18.96 8.55 -6.50
CA GLY A 199 -19.59 8.45 -5.20
C GLY A 199 -18.65 8.82 -4.06
N TYR A 200 -19.08 8.54 -2.84
CA TYR A 200 -18.27 8.69 -1.62
C TYR A 200 -17.46 7.41 -1.35
N TYR A 201 -16.20 7.57 -0.96
CA TYR A 201 -15.32 6.43 -0.66
C TYR A 201 -15.82 5.55 0.48
N GLN A 202 -15.74 4.23 0.30
CA GLN A 202 -15.82 3.25 1.38
C GLN A 202 -14.47 3.18 2.10
N ARG A 203 -14.49 3.02 3.44
CA ARG A 203 -13.29 3.20 4.26
C ARG A 203 -13.26 2.21 5.43
N TRP A 204 -12.05 1.85 5.88
CA TRP A 204 -11.88 1.17 7.17
C TRP A 204 -11.78 2.18 8.33
N ILE A 205 -12.71 3.14 8.33
CA ILE A 205 -13.00 4.02 9.45
C ILE A 205 -14.34 3.57 10.02
N TYR A 206 -14.33 3.14 11.27
CA TYR A 206 -15.54 2.68 11.93
C TYR A 206 -15.65 3.30 13.32
N LYS A 207 -16.82 3.86 13.65
CA LYS A 207 -17.06 4.61 14.90
C LYS A 207 -16.02 5.71 15.13
N GLY A 208 -15.68 6.45 14.07
CA GLY A 208 -14.75 7.58 14.10
C GLY A 208 -13.27 7.21 14.27
N ARG A 209 -12.88 5.93 14.18
CA ARG A 209 -11.52 5.46 14.38
C ARG A 209 -10.98 4.68 13.19
N ARG A 210 -9.66 4.77 12.95
CA ARG A 210 -8.92 3.91 12.03
C ARG A 210 -8.96 2.45 12.49
N HIS A 211 -9.30 1.54 11.60
CA HIS A 211 -9.12 0.11 11.76
C HIS A 211 -7.96 -0.35 10.86
N SER A 212 -6.72 -0.09 11.29
CA SER A 212 -5.53 -0.60 10.60
C SER A 212 -5.49 -2.13 10.62
N ALA A 213 -4.63 -2.74 9.80
CA ALA A 213 -4.41 -4.19 9.85
C ALA A 213 -3.94 -4.65 11.24
N ALA A 214 -3.12 -3.83 11.95
CA ALA A 214 -2.76 -4.14 13.33
C ALA A 214 -3.98 -4.15 14.24
N PHE A 215 -4.85 -3.16 14.15
CA PHE A 215 -6.03 -3.07 15.00
C PHE A 215 -7.04 -4.19 14.70
N ALA A 216 -7.28 -4.49 13.43
CA ALA A 216 -8.27 -5.46 13.01
C ALA A 216 -7.80 -6.93 13.21
N PHE A 217 -6.55 -7.23 12.87
CA PHE A 217 -6.05 -8.60 12.84
C PHE A 217 -5.05 -8.90 13.95
N LEU A 218 -4.02 -8.05 14.15
CA LEU A 218 -2.91 -8.39 15.01
C LEU A 218 -3.25 -8.26 16.50
N LYS A 219 -3.84 -7.13 16.93
CA LYS A 219 -4.16 -6.89 18.34
C LYS A 219 -5.04 -8.00 18.98
N PRO A 220 -6.08 -8.51 18.32
CA PRO A 220 -6.82 -9.65 18.85
C PRO A 220 -5.97 -10.92 19.01
N ALA A 221 -5.01 -11.15 18.09
CA ALA A 221 -4.14 -12.33 18.10
C ALA A 221 -2.99 -12.24 19.12
N MET A 222 -2.52 -11.04 19.48
CA MET A 222 -1.42 -10.84 20.44
C MET A 222 -1.67 -11.41 21.83
N LYS A 223 -2.90 -11.79 22.13
CA LYS A 223 -3.25 -12.46 23.41
C LYS A 223 -2.94 -13.96 23.40
N ARG A 224 -2.61 -14.53 22.25
CA ARG A 224 -2.31 -15.96 22.07
C ARG A 224 -0.89 -16.25 22.51
N SER A 225 -0.69 -17.31 23.30
CA SER A 225 0.63 -17.73 23.81
C SER A 225 1.59 -18.21 22.73
N ASN A 226 1.07 -18.67 21.59
CA ASN A 226 1.84 -19.15 20.45
C ASN A 226 2.23 -18.04 19.43
N LEU A 227 1.92 -16.76 19.71
CA LEU A 227 2.32 -15.63 18.88
C LEU A 227 3.27 -14.69 19.64
N THR A 228 4.48 -14.56 19.15
CA THR A 228 5.48 -13.59 19.64
C THR A 228 5.61 -12.43 18.66
N VAL A 229 5.40 -11.20 19.12
CA VAL A 229 5.54 -9.97 18.32
C VAL A 229 6.70 -9.14 18.86
N ARG A 230 7.66 -8.80 17.98
CA ARG A 230 8.83 -7.98 18.32
C ARG A 230 8.81 -6.70 17.51
N THR A 231 8.62 -5.59 18.18
CA THR A 231 8.71 -4.22 17.61
C THR A 231 10.12 -3.65 17.82
N GLY A 232 10.53 -2.71 16.98
CA GLY A 232 11.91 -2.21 16.95
C GLY A 232 12.91 -3.23 16.43
N ALA A 233 12.45 -4.34 15.86
CA ALA A 233 13.26 -5.46 15.38
C ALA A 233 13.47 -5.35 13.86
N GLN A 234 14.56 -4.70 13.46
CA GLN A 234 14.89 -4.54 12.04
C GLN A 234 15.65 -5.75 11.51
N ALA A 235 15.03 -6.50 10.59
CA ALA A 235 15.68 -7.60 9.88
C ALA A 235 16.83 -7.08 9.01
N LYS A 236 17.97 -7.79 9.05
CA LYS A 236 19.20 -7.48 8.31
C LYS A 236 19.39 -8.40 7.12
N LYS A 237 19.16 -9.69 7.32
CA LYS A 237 19.22 -10.69 6.25
C LYS A 237 18.50 -11.99 6.62
N VAL A 238 18.14 -12.76 5.61
CA VAL A 238 17.68 -14.14 5.70
C VAL A 238 18.92 -15.05 5.78
N LEU A 239 18.90 -16.00 6.70
CA LEU A 239 19.96 -17.00 6.88
C LEU A 239 19.68 -18.22 6.01
N LEU A 240 20.64 -18.62 5.20
CA LEU A 240 20.55 -19.77 4.30
C LEU A 240 21.57 -20.86 4.71
N GLU A 241 21.08 -22.10 4.76
CA GLU A 241 21.88 -23.33 4.80
C GLU A 241 21.69 -24.05 3.46
N GLY A 242 22.70 -24.00 2.58
CA GLY A 242 22.55 -24.38 1.18
C GLY A 242 21.47 -23.55 0.51
N THR A 243 20.43 -24.21 -0.02
CA THR A 243 19.25 -23.58 -0.65
C THR A 243 18.07 -23.41 0.31
N ARG A 244 18.22 -23.77 1.60
CA ARG A 244 17.14 -23.66 2.57
C ARG A 244 17.28 -22.40 3.42
N ALA A 245 16.22 -21.61 3.50
CA ALA A 245 16.10 -20.52 4.44
C ALA A 245 15.75 -21.09 5.82
N VAL A 246 16.55 -20.77 6.84
CA VAL A 246 16.48 -21.37 8.17
C VAL A 246 16.26 -20.36 9.29
N GLY A 247 16.44 -19.06 9.04
CA GLY A 247 16.29 -18.03 10.06
C GLY A 247 16.43 -16.62 9.52
N VAL A 248 16.29 -15.67 10.42
CA VAL A 248 16.45 -14.23 10.15
C VAL A 248 17.40 -13.62 11.18
N GLU A 249 18.36 -12.86 10.68
CA GLU A 249 19.21 -12.00 11.47
C GLU A 249 18.59 -10.62 11.60
N TYR A 250 18.50 -10.10 12.83
CA TYR A 250 17.89 -8.82 13.12
C TYR A 250 18.59 -8.09 14.26
N VAL A 251 18.31 -6.79 14.40
CA VAL A 251 18.78 -5.95 15.52
C VAL A 251 17.58 -5.19 16.11
N MET A 252 17.65 -4.93 17.43
CA MET A 252 16.62 -4.14 18.11
C MET A 252 16.83 -2.63 17.95
N ASN A 253 18.02 -2.22 17.60
CA ASN A 253 18.38 -0.85 17.21
C ASN A 253 19.67 -0.92 16.36
N GLU A 254 19.97 0.15 15.65
CA GLU A 254 21.08 0.20 14.67
C GLU A 254 22.43 -0.22 15.24
N ARG A 255 22.73 0.13 16.50
CA ARG A 255 23.98 -0.17 17.20
C ARG A 255 23.88 -1.35 18.15
N GLY A 256 22.72 -2.01 18.20
CA GLY A 256 22.47 -3.14 19.09
C GLY A 256 23.15 -4.42 18.63
N PRO A 257 23.24 -5.43 19.51
CA PRO A 257 23.76 -6.73 19.15
C PRO A 257 22.88 -7.38 18.08
N VAL A 258 23.54 -8.11 17.19
CA VAL A 258 22.85 -8.93 16.19
C VAL A 258 22.22 -10.13 16.91
N ARG A 259 20.94 -10.36 16.62
CA ARG A 259 20.16 -11.48 17.14
C ARG A 259 19.71 -12.35 15.98
N GLN A 260 19.39 -13.60 16.29
CA GLN A 260 18.87 -14.56 15.32
C GLN A 260 17.57 -15.17 15.84
N VAL A 261 16.67 -15.48 14.90
CA VAL A 261 15.49 -16.31 15.13
C VAL A 261 15.41 -17.35 14.03
N ARG A 262 15.08 -18.59 14.37
CA ARG A 262 15.01 -19.70 13.43
C ARG A 262 13.58 -20.12 13.14
N ALA A 263 13.33 -20.54 11.90
CA ALA A 263 12.05 -21.11 11.46
C ALA A 263 12.20 -22.61 11.26
N ARG A 264 11.32 -23.41 11.88
CA ARG A 264 11.24 -24.86 11.66
C ARG A 264 10.61 -25.19 10.31
N ARG A 265 9.59 -24.42 9.91
CA ARG A 265 8.84 -24.59 8.66
C ARG A 265 9.27 -23.58 7.61
N GLU A 266 8.79 -22.34 7.70
CA GLU A 266 9.06 -21.33 6.68
C GLU A 266 9.27 -19.93 7.27
N ILE A 267 10.04 -19.11 6.54
CA ILE A 267 10.15 -17.66 6.70
C ILE A 267 9.24 -17.01 5.67
N VAL A 268 8.44 -16.01 6.09
CA VAL A 268 7.53 -15.28 5.21
C VAL A 268 7.90 -13.80 5.22
N LEU A 269 8.31 -13.27 4.07
CA LEU A 269 8.61 -11.86 3.92
C LEU A 269 7.33 -11.09 3.59
N THR A 270 7.05 -10.07 4.40
CA THR A 270 5.90 -9.18 4.31
C THR A 270 6.28 -7.72 4.59
N ALA A 271 7.55 -7.38 4.26
CA ALA A 271 8.12 -6.06 4.54
C ALA A 271 7.72 -4.98 3.50
N GLY A 272 6.88 -5.35 2.52
CA GLY A 272 6.38 -4.47 1.46
C GLY A 272 7.33 -4.32 0.27
N ALA A 273 6.80 -3.75 -0.82
CA ALA A 273 7.50 -3.70 -2.11
C ALA A 273 8.82 -2.91 -2.10
N ALA A 274 9.11 -2.13 -1.06
CA ALA A 274 10.42 -1.49 -0.88
C ALA A 274 11.40 -2.35 -0.06
N ASN A 275 10.96 -2.92 1.06
CA ASN A 275 11.87 -3.57 1.99
C ASN A 275 12.01 -5.08 1.76
N THR A 276 11.04 -5.75 1.16
CA THR A 276 11.16 -7.19 0.81
C THR A 276 12.27 -7.43 -0.20
N PRO A 277 12.32 -6.75 -1.38
CA PRO A 277 13.46 -6.91 -2.30
C PRO A 277 14.77 -6.44 -1.68
N LYS A 278 14.77 -5.34 -0.90
CA LYS A 278 15.97 -4.89 -0.17
C LYS A 278 16.53 -5.98 0.72
N LEU A 279 15.68 -6.66 1.49
CA LEU A 279 16.11 -7.74 2.39
C LEU A 279 16.64 -8.96 1.63
N LEU A 280 16.02 -9.34 0.51
CA LEU A 280 16.54 -10.40 -0.37
C LEU A 280 17.93 -10.05 -0.91
N LEU A 281 18.09 -8.85 -1.45
CA LEU A 281 19.37 -8.36 -1.98
C LEU A 281 20.47 -8.36 -0.90
N LEU A 282 20.18 -7.84 0.31
CA LEU A 282 21.10 -7.87 1.46
C LEU A 282 21.45 -9.30 1.91
N SER A 283 20.59 -10.27 1.62
CA SER A 283 20.81 -11.69 1.90
C SER A 283 21.60 -12.40 0.80
N GLY A 284 22.06 -11.68 -0.23
CA GLY A 284 22.75 -12.24 -1.38
C GLY A 284 21.84 -12.95 -2.38
N ILE A 285 20.55 -12.67 -2.35
CA ILE A 285 19.52 -13.21 -3.27
C ILE A 285 19.15 -12.12 -4.27
N GLY A 286 19.58 -12.24 -5.51
CA GLY A 286 19.32 -11.22 -6.54
C GLY A 286 20.20 -11.39 -7.78
N ASN A 287 20.30 -10.34 -8.58
CA ASN A 287 21.19 -10.31 -9.74
C ASN A 287 22.66 -10.35 -9.28
N ALA A 288 23.38 -11.39 -9.69
CA ALA A 288 24.75 -11.66 -9.23
C ALA A 288 25.72 -10.50 -9.53
N SER A 289 25.64 -9.91 -10.73
CA SER A 289 26.53 -8.79 -11.11
C SER A 289 26.28 -7.56 -10.24
N LEU A 290 25.01 -7.18 -10.06
CA LEU A 290 24.62 -6.02 -9.24
C LEU A 290 24.99 -6.20 -7.76
N LEU A 291 24.90 -7.43 -7.23
CA LEU A 291 25.30 -7.73 -5.87
C LEU A 291 26.84 -7.65 -5.69
N ALA A 292 27.59 -8.15 -6.68
CA ALA A 292 29.06 -8.09 -6.67
C ALA A 292 29.56 -6.64 -6.71
N GLU A 293 28.95 -5.76 -7.52
CA GLU A 293 29.30 -4.33 -7.62
C GLU A 293 29.26 -3.59 -6.26
N ILE A 294 28.34 -3.99 -5.38
CA ILE A 294 28.18 -3.38 -4.05
C ILE A 294 28.81 -4.20 -2.91
N GLY A 295 29.56 -5.27 -3.25
CA GLY A 295 30.27 -6.10 -2.28
C GLY A 295 29.37 -7.03 -1.45
N VAL A 296 28.16 -7.35 -1.90
CA VAL A 296 27.29 -8.34 -1.25
C VAL A 296 27.60 -9.74 -1.81
N PRO A 297 28.00 -10.71 -0.98
CA PRO A 297 28.26 -12.07 -1.44
C PRO A 297 27.00 -12.72 -2.05
N VAL A 298 27.13 -13.23 -3.28
CA VAL A 298 26.04 -13.91 -3.97
C VAL A 298 25.78 -15.27 -3.32
N ARG A 299 24.55 -15.50 -2.89
CA ARG A 299 24.06 -16.76 -2.33
C ARG A 299 23.13 -17.47 -3.29
N HIS A 300 22.31 -16.72 -4.02
CA HIS A 300 21.38 -17.25 -5.00
C HIS A 300 21.13 -16.23 -6.12
N HIS A 301 21.39 -16.63 -7.36
CA HIS A 301 21.13 -15.78 -8.53
C HIS A 301 19.64 -15.78 -8.85
N LEU A 302 18.97 -14.64 -8.65
CA LEU A 302 17.56 -14.44 -8.90
C LEU A 302 17.34 -13.01 -9.48
N PRO A 303 17.54 -12.83 -10.81
CA PRO A 303 17.69 -11.50 -11.42
C PRO A 303 16.44 -10.61 -11.34
N GLY A 304 15.26 -11.20 -11.14
CA GLY A 304 14.01 -10.45 -11.03
C GLY A 304 13.83 -9.68 -9.71
N VAL A 305 14.67 -9.91 -8.68
CA VAL A 305 14.55 -9.20 -7.41
C VAL A 305 14.85 -7.71 -7.60
N GLY A 306 13.88 -6.87 -7.29
CA GLY A 306 13.92 -5.42 -7.46
C GLY A 306 13.59 -4.92 -8.86
N GLU A 307 13.24 -5.81 -9.80
CA GLU A 307 12.72 -5.45 -11.12
C GLU A 307 11.21 -5.22 -11.09
N ASN A 308 10.63 -4.71 -12.18
CA ASN A 308 9.18 -4.51 -12.36
C ASN A 308 8.53 -3.64 -11.27
N LEU A 309 9.25 -2.68 -10.72
CA LEU A 309 8.67 -1.72 -9.79
C LEU A 309 7.60 -0.90 -10.49
N GLN A 310 6.36 -0.98 -10.02
CA GLN A 310 5.25 -0.16 -10.49
C GLN A 310 4.70 0.69 -9.35
N ASP A 311 4.18 1.86 -9.68
CA ASP A 311 3.51 2.77 -8.75
C ASP A 311 2.55 3.69 -9.52
N HIS A 312 1.52 4.18 -8.86
CA HIS A 312 0.62 5.17 -9.42
C HIS A 312 1.21 6.58 -9.34
N HIS A 313 1.42 7.21 -10.50
CA HIS A 313 1.81 8.61 -10.59
C HIS A 313 0.57 9.50 -10.42
N MET A 314 0.49 10.23 -9.31
CA MET A 314 -0.64 11.07 -8.97
C MET A 314 -0.42 12.52 -9.39
N VAL A 315 -1.36 13.07 -10.13
CA VAL A 315 -1.40 14.50 -10.51
C VAL A 315 -2.62 15.15 -9.87
N ARG A 316 -2.50 16.40 -9.44
CA ARG A 316 -3.57 17.14 -8.75
C ARG A 316 -3.85 18.47 -9.44
N SER A 317 -5.14 18.82 -9.50
CA SER A 317 -5.61 20.15 -9.82
C SER A 317 -6.24 20.78 -8.58
N VAL A 318 -6.01 22.06 -8.39
CA VAL A 318 -6.52 22.84 -7.24
C VAL A 318 -7.23 24.08 -7.73
N CYS A 319 -8.42 24.33 -7.17
CA CYS A 319 -9.21 25.53 -7.40
C CYS A 319 -9.50 26.24 -6.09
N ARG A 320 -9.60 27.57 -6.13
CA ARG A 320 -10.13 28.38 -5.06
C ARG A 320 -11.65 28.20 -4.97
N VAL A 321 -12.18 28.34 -3.75
CA VAL A 321 -13.59 28.08 -3.45
C VAL A 321 -14.24 29.33 -2.87
N LYS A 322 -15.43 29.67 -3.42
CA LYS A 322 -16.40 30.62 -2.85
C LYS A 322 -17.69 29.89 -2.47
N ASN A 323 -18.58 30.53 -1.76
CA ASN A 323 -19.94 30.08 -1.40
C ASN A 323 -20.02 28.75 -0.65
N ALA A 324 -18.88 28.21 -0.13
CA ALA A 324 -18.85 27.03 0.72
C ALA A 324 -17.72 27.12 1.74
N THR A 325 -17.92 26.52 2.91
CA THR A 325 -16.89 26.39 3.93
C THR A 325 -16.04 25.16 3.62
N THR A 326 -14.74 25.32 3.43
CA THR A 326 -13.80 24.23 3.10
C THR A 326 -13.14 23.61 4.33
N LEU A 327 -12.42 22.50 4.14
CA LEU A 327 -11.57 21.91 5.18
C LEU A 327 -10.51 22.91 5.67
N ASN A 328 -10.00 23.76 4.77
CA ASN A 328 -9.00 24.80 5.09
C ASN A 328 -9.49 25.76 6.18
N GLN A 329 -10.78 26.09 6.17
CA GLN A 329 -11.41 26.97 7.16
C GLN A 329 -11.87 26.19 8.41
N THR A 330 -12.39 24.95 8.22
CA THR A 330 -12.95 24.14 9.31
C THR A 330 -11.86 23.59 10.23
N ALA A 331 -10.66 23.33 9.70
CA ALA A 331 -9.52 22.80 10.45
C ALA A 331 -8.77 23.85 11.29
N ARG A 332 -9.33 25.05 11.50
CA ARG A 332 -8.67 26.16 12.20
C ARG A 332 -9.54 26.75 13.31
N GLY A 333 -8.86 27.33 14.31
CA GLY A 333 -9.49 28.12 15.38
C GLY A 333 -10.61 27.39 16.12
N VAL A 334 -11.65 28.13 16.48
CA VAL A 334 -12.80 27.60 17.25
C VAL A 334 -13.60 26.53 16.49
N ARG A 335 -13.57 26.55 15.14
CA ARG A 335 -14.24 25.53 14.34
C ARG A 335 -13.58 24.16 14.54
N LEU A 336 -12.25 24.11 14.62
CA LEU A 336 -11.52 22.86 14.91
C LEU A 336 -11.88 22.31 16.29
N LEU A 337 -12.04 23.17 17.32
CA LEU A 337 -12.46 22.73 18.66
C LEU A 337 -13.85 22.07 18.62
N GLY A 338 -14.77 22.64 17.83
CA GLY A 338 -16.08 22.02 17.59
C GLY A 338 -15.96 20.64 16.92
N GLN A 339 -15.06 20.48 15.96
CA GLN A 339 -14.82 19.21 15.28
C GLN A 339 -14.20 18.17 16.23
N ILE A 340 -13.29 18.58 17.11
CA ILE A 340 -12.74 17.71 18.18
C ILE A 340 -13.84 17.22 19.10
N ALA A 341 -14.73 18.13 19.57
CA ALA A 341 -15.87 17.77 20.40
C ALA A 341 -16.80 16.77 19.72
N LEU A 342 -17.14 16.99 18.43
CA LEU A 342 -17.93 16.04 17.65
C LEU A 342 -17.27 14.67 17.58
N TRP A 343 -15.96 14.62 17.32
CA TRP A 343 -15.22 13.35 17.26
C TRP A 343 -15.20 12.62 18.61
N CYS A 344 -15.00 13.34 19.73
CA CYS A 344 -15.06 12.77 21.07
C CYS A 344 -16.44 12.18 21.37
N LEU A 345 -17.51 12.79 20.86
CA LEU A 345 -18.89 12.31 20.94
C LEU A 345 -19.23 11.22 19.90
N ARG A 346 -18.22 10.75 19.12
CA ARG A 346 -18.39 9.76 18.05
C ARG A 346 -19.37 10.16 16.95
N LYS A 347 -19.54 11.46 16.73
CA LYS A 347 -20.31 12.03 15.62
C LYS A 347 -19.41 12.27 14.39
N PRO A 348 -19.98 12.34 13.18
CA PRO A 348 -19.22 12.68 11.97
C PRO A 348 -18.45 13.99 12.16
N SER A 349 -17.16 13.98 11.83
CA SER A 349 -16.23 15.09 12.03
C SER A 349 -15.12 15.03 10.98
N ILE A 350 -14.49 16.17 10.70
CA ILE A 350 -13.30 16.22 9.85
C ILE A 350 -12.12 15.41 10.41
N LEU A 351 -12.13 15.04 11.68
CA LEU A 351 -11.13 14.15 12.28
C LEU A 351 -11.35 12.68 11.88
N SER A 352 -12.55 12.31 11.41
CA SER A 352 -12.92 10.96 10.98
C SER A 352 -13.08 10.82 9.46
N ILE A 353 -12.47 11.70 8.66
CA ILE A 353 -12.48 11.58 7.20
C ILE A 353 -11.13 11.11 6.64
N SER A 354 -11.15 10.62 5.42
CA SER A 354 -9.98 10.36 4.59
C SER A 354 -9.52 11.65 3.89
N PRO A 355 -8.25 11.74 3.43
CA PRO A 355 -7.79 12.87 2.64
C PRO A 355 -8.58 13.05 1.33
N SER A 356 -9.07 11.95 0.76
CA SER A 356 -9.96 11.95 -0.39
C SER A 356 -11.34 11.45 0.07
N VAL A 357 -12.38 12.26 -0.12
CA VAL A 357 -13.72 12.00 0.42
C VAL A 357 -14.63 11.38 -0.63
N ALA A 358 -14.59 11.90 -1.86
CA ALA A 358 -15.34 11.39 -2.99
C ALA A 358 -14.40 10.88 -4.10
N TYR A 359 -14.93 10.03 -4.96
CA TYR A 359 -14.19 9.41 -6.05
C TYR A 359 -14.98 9.47 -7.36
N ALA A 360 -14.26 9.30 -8.47
CA ALA A 360 -14.79 8.80 -9.72
C ALA A 360 -13.81 7.80 -10.34
N PHE A 361 -14.31 6.68 -10.86
CA PHE A 361 -13.60 5.77 -11.75
C PHE A 361 -14.14 5.96 -13.15
N TRP A 362 -13.28 6.34 -14.09
CA TRP A 362 -13.72 6.64 -15.43
C TRP A 362 -12.66 6.30 -16.49
N LYS A 363 -13.01 6.48 -17.73
CA LYS A 363 -12.20 6.18 -18.91
C LYS A 363 -11.48 7.44 -19.40
N SER A 364 -10.20 7.33 -19.72
CA SER A 364 -9.45 8.40 -20.39
C SER A 364 -9.90 8.58 -21.85
N ASP A 365 -10.33 7.49 -22.48
CA ASP A 365 -10.90 7.44 -23.82
C ASP A 365 -12.25 6.71 -23.79
N PRO A 366 -13.33 7.29 -24.35
CA PRO A 366 -14.64 6.64 -24.41
C PRO A 366 -14.66 5.27 -25.06
N ALA A 367 -13.72 4.99 -25.97
CA ALA A 367 -13.57 3.69 -26.64
C ALA A 367 -13.09 2.56 -25.75
N LEU A 368 -12.54 2.86 -24.56
CA LEU A 368 -12.11 1.84 -23.62
C LEU A 368 -13.31 1.06 -23.08
N GLU A 369 -13.16 -0.25 -22.91
CA GLU A 369 -14.20 -1.10 -22.34
C GLU A 369 -14.40 -0.83 -20.83
N ARG A 370 -13.33 -0.42 -20.12
CA ARG A 370 -13.31 -0.26 -18.66
C ARG A 370 -12.51 0.96 -18.21
N ALA A 371 -12.83 1.45 -17.02
CA ALA A 371 -12.09 2.56 -16.41
C ALA A 371 -10.59 2.28 -16.33
N ASP A 372 -9.81 3.29 -16.66
CA ASP A 372 -8.35 3.33 -16.55
C ASP A 372 -7.86 4.51 -15.70
N LEU A 373 -8.78 5.32 -15.14
CA LEU A 373 -8.52 6.45 -14.27
C LEU A 373 -9.26 6.31 -12.93
N GLN A 374 -8.60 6.70 -11.86
CA GLN A 374 -9.22 6.95 -10.56
C GLN A 374 -9.03 8.41 -10.18
N PHE A 375 -10.14 9.09 -9.89
CA PHE A 375 -10.17 10.46 -9.40
C PHE A 375 -10.41 10.51 -7.90
N HIS A 376 -9.80 11.49 -7.23
CA HIS A 376 -9.83 11.68 -5.79
C HIS A 376 -10.22 13.12 -5.47
N PHE A 377 -11.42 13.32 -4.95
CA PHE A 377 -11.88 14.65 -4.59
C PHE A 377 -11.77 14.92 -3.09
N SER A 378 -11.27 16.11 -2.76
CA SER A 378 -11.22 16.66 -1.41
C SER A 378 -11.83 18.06 -1.38
N PRO A 379 -12.75 18.37 -0.44
CA PRO A 379 -13.27 19.73 -0.24
C PRO A 379 -12.27 20.59 0.56
N GLY A 380 -11.01 20.50 0.21
CA GLY A 380 -9.88 21.22 0.79
C GLY A 380 -8.69 21.22 -0.15
N SER A 381 -7.81 22.19 -0.01
CA SER A 381 -6.56 22.26 -0.75
C SER A 381 -5.36 22.09 0.16
N TYR A 382 -4.27 21.56 -0.40
CA TYR A 382 -3.07 21.17 0.34
C TYR A 382 -1.84 21.85 -0.27
N LYS A 383 -0.98 22.37 0.61
CA LYS A 383 0.29 23.01 0.21
C LYS A 383 1.11 22.07 -0.66
N GLU A 384 1.72 22.65 -1.69
CA GLU A 384 2.57 21.91 -2.59
C GLU A 384 3.82 21.37 -1.88
N GLY A 385 4.21 20.13 -2.22
CA GLY A 385 5.40 19.50 -1.66
C GLY A 385 5.26 19.02 -0.21
N VAL A 386 4.16 19.35 0.48
CA VAL A 386 3.92 18.95 1.88
C VAL A 386 2.59 18.22 1.98
N ALA A 387 2.63 16.90 1.92
CA ALA A 387 1.39 16.11 2.00
C ALA A 387 0.66 16.38 3.32
N GLY A 388 -0.64 16.66 3.21
CA GLY A 388 -1.54 16.84 4.33
C GLY A 388 -1.53 18.22 5.00
N LEU A 389 -0.63 19.13 4.65
CA LEU A 389 -0.70 20.52 5.14
C LEU A 389 -1.67 21.32 4.27
N LEU A 390 -2.73 21.84 4.90
CA LEU A 390 -3.74 22.64 4.21
C LEU A 390 -3.20 24.03 3.81
N ASP A 391 -3.61 24.50 2.63
CA ASP A 391 -3.37 25.88 2.17
C ASP A 391 -4.01 26.92 3.10
N ASP A 392 -3.58 28.16 2.98
CA ASP A 392 -4.10 29.27 3.76
C ASP A 392 -5.37 29.90 3.15
N PHE A 393 -5.75 29.50 1.96
CA PHE A 393 -6.97 29.93 1.26
C PHE A 393 -8.03 28.80 1.23
N PRO A 394 -9.32 29.13 1.08
CA PRO A 394 -10.38 28.16 0.81
C PRO A 394 -10.17 27.52 -0.56
N GLY A 395 -10.02 26.20 -0.60
CA GLY A 395 -9.77 25.49 -1.85
C GLY A 395 -10.41 24.11 -1.89
N MET A 396 -10.44 23.54 -3.09
CA MET A 396 -10.79 22.14 -3.36
C MET A 396 -9.73 21.50 -4.25
N THR A 397 -9.54 20.19 -4.12
CA THR A 397 -8.53 19.43 -4.86
C THR A 397 -9.19 18.27 -5.58
N LEU A 398 -8.91 18.13 -6.87
CA LEU A 398 -9.20 16.93 -7.65
C LEU A 398 -7.89 16.31 -8.12
N GLY A 399 -7.50 15.20 -7.51
CA GLY A 399 -6.34 14.40 -7.91
C GLY A 399 -6.77 13.22 -8.77
N PHE A 400 -5.86 12.68 -9.57
CA PHE A 400 -6.07 11.44 -10.30
C PHE A 400 -4.77 10.68 -10.49
N TYR A 401 -4.90 9.41 -10.82
CA TYR A 401 -3.84 8.58 -11.40
C TYR A 401 -4.42 7.57 -12.40
N GLN A 402 -3.58 7.16 -13.33
CA GLN A 402 -3.84 6.06 -14.24
C GLN A 402 -3.80 4.74 -13.45
N LEU A 403 -4.82 3.88 -13.64
CA LEU A 403 -4.97 2.64 -12.89
C LEU A 403 -3.92 1.57 -13.26
N ARG A 404 -3.53 1.52 -14.51
CA ARG A 404 -2.62 0.51 -15.05
C ARG A 404 -1.51 1.17 -15.88
N PRO A 405 -0.54 1.86 -15.22
CA PRO A 405 0.59 2.44 -15.94
C PRO A 405 1.45 1.33 -16.57
N LYS A 406 1.98 1.60 -17.75
CA LYS A 406 2.95 0.73 -18.45
C LYS A 406 4.37 1.01 -18.00
N SER A 407 4.66 2.22 -17.56
CA SER A 407 5.95 2.60 -17.00
C SER A 407 6.29 1.71 -15.81
N ALA A 408 7.44 1.07 -15.87
CA ALA A 408 7.96 0.21 -14.81
C ALA A 408 9.44 0.53 -14.55
N GLY A 409 9.85 0.35 -13.32
CA GLY A 409 11.16 0.71 -12.87
C GLY A 409 11.84 -0.36 -12.04
N THR A 410 12.77 0.08 -11.18
CA THR A 410 13.62 -0.82 -10.42
C THR A 410 13.81 -0.34 -8.99
N LEU A 411 14.13 -1.30 -8.11
CA LEU A 411 14.66 -1.07 -6.79
C LEU A 411 16.04 -1.73 -6.68
N ARG A 412 17.03 -0.97 -6.19
CA ARG A 412 18.41 -1.44 -6.01
C ARG A 412 18.91 -1.13 -4.60
N LEU A 413 19.95 -1.84 -4.15
CA LEU A 413 20.66 -1.42 -2.96
C LEU A 413 21.53 -0.19 -3.25
N ARG A 414 21.61 0.72 -2.30
CA ARG A 414 22.58 1.82 -2.32
C ARG A 414 23.95 1.34 -1.83
N SER A 415 23.98 0.42 -0.88
CA SER A 415 25.19 -0.19 -0.30
C SER A 415 24.82 -1.51 0.40
N ALA A 416 25.81 -2.21 0.91
CA ALA A 416 25.63 -3.41 1.74
C ALA A 416 25.13 -3.09 3.18
N ASN A 417 24.99 -1.81 3.55
CA ASN A 417 24.50 -1.42 4.86
C ASN A 417 22.96 -1.57 4.93
N PRO A 418 22.40 -2.39 5.83
CA PRO A 418 20.95 -2.62 5.94
C PRO A 418 20.15 -1.38 6.39
N PHE A 419 20.81 -0.34 6.90
CA PHE A 419 20.15 0.90 7.35
C PHE A 419 20.04 1.94 6.23
N ASP A 420 20.80 1.82 5.15
CA ASP A 420 20.70 2.73 4.01
C ASP A 420 19.38 2.56 3.28
N ALA A 421 18.81 3.69 2.82
CA ALA A 421 17.61 3.68 1.98
C ALA A 421 17.92 3.03 0.61
N PRO A 422 17.02 2.22 0.05
CA PRO A 422 17.20 1.69 -1.29
C PRO A 422 17.13 2.79 -2.35
N LEU A 423 17.69 2.52 -3.52
CA LEU A 423 17.49 3.31 -4.73
C LEU A 423 16.15 2.91 -5.34
N ILE A 424 15.19 3.82 -5.36
CA ILE A 424 13.83 3.57 -5.87
C ILE A 424 13.65 4.39 -7.15
N GLN A 425 13.57 3.71 -8.28
CA GLN A 425 13.39 4.34 -9.59
C GLN A 425 12.13 3.82 -10.27
N PRO A 426 10.96 4.49 -10.10
CA PRO A 426 9.70 4.02 -10.68
C PRO A 426 9.60 4.23 -12.19
N ASN A 427 10.42 5.09 -12.79
CA ASN A 427 10.35 5.49 -14.20
C ASN A 427 8.98 6.06 -14.60
N TYR A 428 8.37 6.89 -13.74
CA TYR A 428 7.08 7.50 -14.06
C TYR A 428 7.07 8.16 -15.44
N MET A 429 5.96 7.99 -16.18
CA MET A 429 5.72 8.66 -17.46
C MET A 429 6.83 8.45 -18.51
N THR A 430 7.53 7.31 -18.49
CA THR A 430 8.49 6.95 -19.55
C THR A 430 7.81 6.30 -20.75
N ASP A 431 6.65 5.66 -20.56
CA ASP A 431 5.81 5.17 -21.65
C ASP A 431 4.99 6.30 -22.28
N GLU A 432 4.93 6.36 -23.60
CA GLU A 432 4.21 7.44 -24.30
C GLU A 432 2.69 7.33 -24.09
N GLY A 433 2.15 6.11 -24.00
CA GLY A 433 0.73 5.89 -23.69
C GLY A 433 0.36 6.44 -22.31
N ASP A 434 1.24 6.30 -21.31
CA ASP A 434 1.00 6.86 -19.98
C ASP A 434 0.92 8.41 -20.00
N LYS A 435 1.75 9.07 -20.85
CA LYS A 435 1.69 10.54 -21.02
C LYS A 435 0.37 10.98 -21.64
N GLN A 436 -0.12 10.24 -22.66
CA GLN A 436 -1.40 10.55 -23.31
C GLN A 436 -2.59 10.40 -22.34
N VAL A 437 -2.59 9.34 -21.52
CA VAL A 437 -3.61 9.13 -20.50
C VAL A 437 -3.59 10.26 -19.46
N VAL A 438 -2.41 10.75 -19.05
CA VAL A 438 -2.27 11.87 -18.11
C VAL A 438 -2.81 13.17 -18.70
N ALA A 439 -2.54 13.47 -19.97
CA ALA A 439 -3.08 14.66 -20.65
C ALA A 439 -4.61 14.60 -20.76
N ALA A 440 -5.16 13.44 -21.15
CA ALA A 440 -6.61 13.22 -21.21
C ALA A 440 -7.26 13.36 -19.82
N ALA A 441 -6.65 12.81 -18.78
CA ALA A 441 -7.13 12.91 -17.41
C ALA A 441 -7.14 14.36 -16.89
N LEU A 442 -6.13 15.17 -17.21
CA LEU A 442 -6.13 16.60 -16.86
C LEU A 442 -7.25 17.37 -17.55
N ARG A 443 -7.57 17.04 -18.82
CA ARG A 443 -8.74 17.62 -19.50
C ARG A 443 -10.05 17.22 -18.85
N LEU A 444 -10.21 15.94 -18.50
CA LEU A 444 -11.40 15.47 -17.77
C LEU A 444 -11.51 16.13 -16.39
N THR A 445 -10.41 16.26 -15.66
CA THR A 445 -10.34 16.99 -14.39
C THR A 445 -10.83 18.43 -14.53
N ARG A 446 -10.37 19.14 -15.56
CA ARG A 446 -10.81 20.51 -15.84
C ARG A 446 -12.32 20.56 -16.18
N ARG A 447 -12.81 19.61 -17.01
CA ARG A 447 -14.25 19.54 -17.31
C ARG A 447 -15.09 19.32 -16.05
N MET A 448 -14.68 18.45 -15.14
CA MET A 448 -15.39 18.22 -13.88
C MET A 448 -15.33 19.45 -12.95
N LEU A 449 -14.15 20.09 -12.81
CA LEU A 449 -14.01 21.25 -11.92
C LEU A 449 -14.78 22.49 -12.40
N HIS A 450 -15.02 22.60 -13.72
CA HIS A 450 -15.77 23.69 -14.34
C HIS A 450 -17.21 23.27 -14.73
N GLY A 451 -17.67 22.08 -14.37
CA GLY A 451 -19.03 21.62 -14.58
C GLY A 451 -20.07 22.51 -13.88
N GLU A 452 -21.32 22.49 -14.35
CA GLU A 452 -22.38 23.37 -13.86
C GLU A 452 -22.57 23.27 -12.35
N ALA A 453 -22.59 22.05 -11.80
CA ALA A 453 -22.77 21.79 -10.38
C ALA A 453 -21.67 22.39 -9.49
N LEU A 454 -20.39 22.39 -9.96
CA LEU A 454 -19.27 22.98 -9.23
C LEU A 454 -19.03 24.46 -9.53
N SER A 455 -19.52 24.99 -10.65
CA SER A 455 -19.25 26.37 -11.12
C SER A 455 -19.63 27.44 -10.08
N ARG A 456 -20.72 27.24 -9.34
CA ARG A 456 -21.17 28.17 -8.27
C ARG A 456 -20.19 28.26 -7.10
N TYR A 457 -19.30 27.27 -6.95
CA TYR A 457 -18.27 27.21 -5.89
C TYR A 457 -16.87 27.55 -6.40
N HIS A 458 -16.66 27.55 -7.72
CA HIS A 458 -15.37 27.80 -8.35
C HIS A 458 -15.02 29.30 -8.31
N ASP A 459 -13.85 29.64 -7.78
CA ASP A 459 -13.35 31.02 -7.63
C ASP A 459 -11.96 31.21 -8.27
N GLY A 460 -11.67 30.43 -9.31
CA GLY A 460 -10.42 30.46 -10.06
C GLY A 460 -9.55 29.22 -9.89
N ASP A 461 -8.82 28.89 -10.96
CA ASP A 461 -7.85 27.80 -10.97
C ASP A 461 -6.54 28.25 -10.29
N GLU A 462 -6.05 27.48 -9.34
CA GLU A 462 -4.74 27.69 -8.73
C GLU A 462 -3.66 26.98 -9.53
N PHE A 463 -3.91 25.73 -9.91
CA PHE A 463 -3.12 24.94 -10.86
C PHE A 463 -3.88 23.71 -11.39
N PRO A 464 -3.62 23.23 -12.64
CA PRO A 464 -2.76 23.85 -13.65
C PRO A 464 -3.31 25.23 -14.07
N PRO A 465 -2.48 26.14 -14.55
CA PRO A 465 -2.94 27.44 -15.03
C PRO A 465 -3.88 27.25 -16.24
N ALA A 466 -4.83 28.16 -16.40
CA ALA A 466 -5.81 28.11 -17.49
C ALA A 466 -5.14 28.11 -18.88
N SER A 467 -3.93 28.68 -19.01
CA SER A 467 -3.13 28.71 -20.24
C SER A 467 -2.55 27.33 -20.64
N ALA A 468 -2.44 26.37 -19.71
CA ALA A 468 -1.95 25.03 -20.03
C ALA A 468 -3.05 24.23 -20.74
N VAL A 469 -3.08 24.26 -22.09
CA VAL A 469 -4.15 23.64 -22.91
C VAL A 469 -3.64 22.57 -23.87
N SER A 470 -2.39 22.66 -24.34
CA SER A 470 -1.81 21.63 -25.22
C SER A 470 -1.42 20.38 -24.44
N ASP A 471 -1.29 19.23 -25.14
CA ASP A 471 -0.78 18.01 -24.53
C ASP A 471 0.60 18.22 -23.92
N HIS A 472 1.45 18.96 -24.61
CA HIS A 472 2.78 19.31 -24.12
C HIS A 472 2.72 20.04 -22.77
N ASP A 473 1.88 21.09 -22.65
CA ASP A 473 1.76 21.86 -21.41
C ASP A 473 1.24 21.01 -20.26
N LEU A 474 0.25 20.15 -20.52
CA LEU A 474 -0.35 19.27 -19.54
C LEU A 474 0.61 18.17 -19.05
N ILE A 475 1.37 17.57 -19.98
CA ILE A 475 2.40 16.59 -19.66
C ILE A 475 3.53 17.24 -18.86
N GLU A 476 4.00 18.43 -19.28
CA GLU A 476 5.04 19.14 -18.56
C GLU A 476 4.59 19.58 -17.15
N PHE A 477 3.34 20.02 -17.01
CA PHE A 477 2.74 20.26 -15.70
C PHE A 477 2.78 19.01 -14.82
N ALA A 478 2.40 17.85 -15.36
CA ALA A 478 2.42 16.57 -14.63
C ALA A 478 3.84 16.15 -14.24
N ARG A 479 4.83 16.35 -15.12
CA ARG A 479 6.25 16.10 -14.83
C ARG A 479 6.77 16.96 -13.69
N GLN A 480 6.42 18.25 -13.68
CA GLN A 480 6.88 19.19 -12.68
C GLN A 480 6.17 19.06 -11.33
N ARG A 481 4.89 18.64 -11.31
CA ARG A 481 4.05 18.65 -10.10
C ARG A 481 3.48 17.32 -9.67
N GLY A 482 3.53 16.31 -10.53
CA GLY A 482 3.08 14.97 -10.18
C GLY A 482 3.91 14.35 -9.05
N GLY A 483 3.32 13.42 -8.34
CA GLY A 483 3.90 12.71 -7.21
C GLY A 483 3.52 11.24 -7.20
N THR A 484 3.79 10.57 -6.10
CA THR A 484 3.41 9.17 -5.89
C THR A 484 2.07 9.07 -5.15
N ALA A 485 1.31 8.01 -5.44
CA ALA A 485 0.18 7.60 -4.61
C ALA A 485 0.62 6.63 -3.48
N TRP A 486 1.94 6.34 -3.36
CA TRP A 486 2.54 5.41 -2.39
C TRP A 486 2.07 3.96 -2.56
N HIS A 487 1.84 3.55 -3.80
CA HIS A 487 1.30 2.24 -4.17
C HIS A 487 2.36 1.30 -4.77
N LEU A 488 3.60 1.34 -4.28
CA LEU A 488 4.69 0.49 -4.77
C LEU A 488 4.29 -0.99 -4.79
N VAL A 489 4.46 -1.67 -5.95
CA VAL A 489 4.20 -3.09 -6.15
C VAL A 489 5.21 -3.74 -7.10
N GLY A 490 5.19 -5.06 -7.22
CA GLY A 490 5.78 -5.79 -8.33
C GLY A 490 7.25 -6.14 -8.23
N THR A 491 7.97 -5.67 -7.23
CA THR A 491 9.44 -5.80 -7.09
C THR A 491 9.95 -7.22 -6.78
N CYS A 492 9.05 -8.18 -6.53
CA CYS A 492 9.33 -9.61 -6.38
C CYS A 492 8.21 -10.41 -7.05
N ARG A 493 7.84 -10.03 -8.28
CA ARG A 493 6.61 -10.48 -8.95
C ARG A 493 6.50 -11.99 -9.08
N MET A 494 5.28 -12.49 -8.97
CA MET A 494 4.98 -13.89 -9.30
C MET A 494 4.94 -14.09 -10.83
N GLY A 495 5.26 -15.29 -11.25
CA GLY A 495 5.19 -15.67 -12.67
C GLY A 495 5.47 -17.15 -12.90
N PRO A 496 5.25 -17.67 -14.13
CA PRO A 496 5.48 -19.06 -14.50
C PRO A 496 6.97 -19.45 -14.47
N ALA A 497 7.27 -20.74 -14.48
CA ALA A 497 8.65 -21.24 -14.50
C ALA A 497 9.45 -20.83 -15.74
N THR A 498 8.76 -20.53 -16.82
CA THR A 498 9.36 -20.07 -18.09
C THR A 498 9.81 -18.61 -18.05
N ASP A 499 9.39 -17.85 -17.06
CA ASP A 499 9.77 -16.46 -16.87
C ASP A 499 10.99 -16.37 -15.94
N SER A 500 12.16 -16.13 -16.50
CA SER A 500 13.44 -16.02 -15.79
C SER A 500 13.51 -14.82 -14.82
N THR A 501 12.59 -13.86 -14.96
CA THR A 501 12.51 -12.69 -14.07
C THR A 501 11.43 -12.82 -13.00
N ALA A 502 10.69 -13.93 -12.95
CA ALA A 502 9.77 -14.22 -11.85
C ALA A 502 10.53 -14.57 -10.57
N VAL A 503 10.21 -13.88 -9.48
CA VAL A 503 10.85 -14.08 -8.18
C VAL A 503 10.17 -15.17 -7.39
N VAL A 504 8.86 -15.26 -7.45
CA VAL A 504 8.07 -16.29 -6.77
C VAL A 504 7.19 -17.05 -7.77
N ASP A 505 6.81 -18.27 -7.40
CA ASP A 505 5.81 -19.05 -8.12
C ASP A 505 4.37 -18.66 -7.70
N ALA A 506 3.37 -19.32 -8.30
CA ALA A 506 1.96 -19.08 -7.97
C ALA A 506 1.58 -19.47 -6.52
N GLU A 507 2.42 -20.22 -5.82
CA GLU A 507 2.28 -20.53 -4.40
C GLU A 507 3.12 -19.59 -3.51
N LEU A 508 3.64 -18.51 -4.09
CA LEU A 508 4.45 -17.48 -3.42
C LEU A 508 5.79 -17.96 -2.87
N ARG A 509 6.28 -19.13 -3.28
CA ARG A 509 7.59 -19.66 -2.89
C ARG A 509 8.68 -18.94 -3.69
N VAL A 510 9.75 -18.53 -3.02
CA VAL A 510 10.92 -17.94 -3.70
C VAL A 510 11.59 -19.01 -4.56
N ARG A 511 11.75 -18.73 -5.83
CA ARG A 511 12.28 -19.68 -6.82
C ARG A 511 13.70 -20.13 -6.47
N GLY A 512 13.93 -21.43 -6.56
CA GLY A 512 15.22 -22.07 -6.27
C GLY A 512 15.60 -22.16 -4.79
N LEU A 513 14.75 -21.66 -3.89
CA LEU A 513 14.95 -21.71 -2.44
C LEU A 513 13.83 -22.49 -1.76
N GLN A 514 14.15 -23.11 -0.63
CA GLN A 514 13.21 -23.80 0.24
C GLN A 514 13.00 -23.01 1.53
N GLY A 515 11.81 -23.13 2.13
CA GLY A 515 11.51 -22.53 3.42
C GLY A 515 11.39 -20.98 3.38
N LEU A 516 11.20 -20.38 2.19
CA LEU A 516 11.06 -18.94 2.02
C LEU A 516 9.90 -18.60 1.09
N ARG A 517 8.97 -17.77 1.58
CA ARG A 517 7.88 -17.19 0.78
C ARG A 517 7.84 -15.68 0.91
N ILE A 518 7.17 -15.05 -0.05
CA ILE A 518 6.87 -13.61 -0.04
C ILE A 518 5.36 -13.47 -0.15
N ALA A 519 4.74 -12.68 0.73
CA ALA A 519 3.30 -12.51 0.75
C ALA A 519 2.89 -11.05 1.01
N ASP A 520 3.37 -10.12 0.20
CA ASP A 520 3.02 -8.70 0.24
C ASP A 520 2.84 -8.12 -1.17
N ALA A 521 2.73 -6.79 -1.29
CA ALA A 521 2.52 -6.12 -2.57
C ALA A 521 3.65 -6.34 -3.60
N SER A 522 4.85 -6.77 -3.17
CA SER A 522 5.96 -7.01 -4.08
C SER A 522 5.71 -8.16 -5.05
N VAL A 523 4.81 -9.11 -4.70
CA VAL A 523 4.54 -10.29 -5.55
C VAL A 523 3.57 -10.01 -6.70
N MET A 524 2.88 -8.89 -6.70
CA MET A 524 1.90 -8.54 -7.74
C MET A 524 2.58 -8.49 -9.11
N PRO A 525 2.11 -9.27 -10.11
CA PRO A 525 2.74 -9.24 -11.45
C PRO A 525 2.48 -7.94 -12.19
N SER A 526 1.31 -7.35 -11.94
CA SER A 526 0.90 -6.04 -12.46
C SER A 526 0.09 -5.28 -11.42
N MET A 527 0.05 -3.96 -11.58
CA MET A 527 -0.71 -3.04 -10.72
C MET A 527 -2.21 -3.37 -10.75
N PRO A 528 -2.88 -3.56 -9.60
CA PRO A 528 -4.33 -3.64 -9.56
C PRO A 528 -4.97 -2.25 -9.77
N SER A 529 -6.17 -2.23 -10.33
CA SER A 529 -6.91 -1.01 -10.67
C SER A 529 -7.44 -0.29 -9.42
N GLY A 530 -6.53 0.33 -8.65
CA GLY A 530 -6.84 1.11 -7.44
C GLY A 530 -5.79 0.99 -6.34
N ASN A 531 -6.19 1.34 -5.11
CA ASN A 531 -5.31 1.31 -3.95
C ASN A 531 -4.91 -0.13 -3.58
N THR A 532 -3.67 -0.34 -3.18
CA THR A 532 -3.02 -1.66 -3.11
C THR A 532 -3.20 -2.40 -1.78
N GLN A 533 -3.75 -1.76 -0.73
CA GLN A 533 -3.83 -2.40 0.59
C GLN A 533 -4.75 -3.62 0.63
N ILE A 534 -5.96 -3.52 0.09
CA ILE A 534 -6.94 -4.63 0.13
C ILE A 534 -6.45 -5.81 -0.72
N PRO A 535 -5.90 -5.61 -1.93
CA PRO A 535 -5.21 -6.68 -2.67
C PRO A 535 -4.07 -7.33 -1.87
N THR A 536 -3.25 -6.54 -1.16
CA THR A 536 -2.17 -7.08 -0.31
C THR A 536 -2.70 -7.96 0.83
N MET A 537 -3.81 -7.57 1.45
CA MET A 537 -4.45 -8.39 2.50
C MET A 537 -5.05 -9.68 1.92
N MET A 538 -5.64 -9.63 0.72
CA MET A 538 -6.13 -10.81 0.01
C MET A 538 -4.99 -11.80 -0.28
N ILE A 539 -3.84 -11.32 -0.74
CA ILE A 539 -2.63 -12.13 -0.95
C ILE A 539 -2.24 -12.84 0.36
N ALA A 540 -2.22 -12.12 1.48
CA ALA A 540 -1.89 -12.69 2.79
C ALA A 540 -2.91 -13.71 3.28
N GLU A 541 -4.20 -13.49 3.05
CA GLU A 541 -5.26 -14.45 3.36
C GLU A 541 -5.06 -15.77 2.59
N LYS A 542 -4.77 -15.68 1.29
CA LYS A 542 -4.51 -16.84 0.45
C LYS A 542 -3.20 -17.54 0.84
N ALA A 543 -2.16 -16.77 1.12
CA ALA A 543 -0.87 -17.28 1.60
C ALA A 543 -1.01 -18.07 2.91
N ALA A 544 -1.89 -17.64 3.82
CA ALA A 544 -2.12 -18.34 5.07
C ALA A 544 -2.62 -19.77 4.86
N ASP A 545 -3.55 -19.99 3.91
CA ASP A 545 -4.03 -21.33 3.59
C ASP A 545 -2.92 -22.19 2.94
N MET A 546 -2.12 -21.60 2.05
CA MET A 546 -0.94 -22.28 1.46
C MET A 546 0.08 -22.72 2.54
N LEU A 547 0.39 -21.83 3.50
CA LEU A 547 1.36 -22.10 4.58
C LEU A 547 0.87 -23.16 5.56
N LEU A 548 -0.44 -23.23 5.80
CA LEU A 548 -1.08 -24.22 6.67
C LEU A 548 -1.41 -25.54 5.94
N GLY A 549 -1.14 -25.64 4.63
CA GLY A 549 -1.49 -26.81 3.82
C GLY A 549 -2.99 -27.02 3.69
N ARG A 550 -3.79 -25.97 3.80
CA ARG A 550 -5.25 -26.03 3.64
C ARG A 550 -5.62 -26.01 2.17
N ALA A 551 -6.74 -26.67 1.84
CA ALA A 551 -7.31 -26.57 0.51
C ALA A 551 -7.66 -25.10 0.20
N ALA A 552 -7.45 -24.68 -1.05
CA ALA A 552 -7.89 -23.38 -1.50
C ALA A 552 -9.40 -23.22 -1.33
N MET A 553 -9.85 -22.01 -1.00
CA MET A 553 -11.28 -21.69 -0.94
C MET A 553 -11.93 -21.96 -2.31
N SER A 554 -13.17 -22.44 -2.31
CA SER A 554 -13.93 -22.64 -3.55
C SER A 554 -14.07 -21.33 -4.32
N ALA A 555 -13.85 -21.38 -5.64
CA ALA A 555 -14.02 -20.22 -6.50
C ALA A 555 -15.47 -19.76 -6.50
N GLU A 556 -15.67 -18.43 -6.44
CA GLU A 556 -16.99 -17.81 -6.51
C GLU A 556 -17.12 -17.07 -7.86
N TYR A 557 -18.18 -17.40 -8.61
CA TYR A 557 -18.49 -16.83 -9.92
C TYR A 557 -19.77 -15.99 -9.82
N PRO A 558 -19.69 -14.73 -9.33
CA PRO A 558 -20.87 -13.90 -9.29
C PRO A 558 -21.34 -13.62 -10.73
N GLU A 559 -22.59 -13.91 -11.02
CA GLU A 559 -23.17 -13.57 -12.31
C GLU A 559 -23.04 -12.08 -12.56
N ARG A 560 -22.47 -11.69 -13.70
CA ARG A 560 -22.43 -10.31 -14.13
C ARG A 560 -23.88 -9.93 -14.47
N THR A 561 -24.49 -9.08 -13.68
CA THR A 561 -25.74 -8.41 -14.11
C THR A 561 -25.40 -7.57 -15.34
N ALA A 562 -26.06 -7.88 -16.47
CA ALA A 562 -25.90 -7.23 -17.76
C ALA A 562 -26.07 -5.70 -17.69
#